data_71deab9057cfd53b08d9328f18a8a606
#
_entry.id   71deab9057cfd53b08d9328f18a8a606
#
_cell.length_a   1.000
_cell.length_b   1.000
_cell.length_c   1.000
_cell.angle_alpha   90.00
_cell.angle_beta   90.00
_cell.angle_gamma   90.00
#
_symmetry.space_group_name_H-M   'P 1'
#
loop_
_entity.id
_entity.type
_entity.pdbx_description
1 polymer ?
#
loop_
_entity_poly.entity_id
_entity_poly.type
_entity_poly.pdbx_seq_one_letter_code
_entity_poly.pdbx_strand_id
1 'polypeptide(L)'
;PLEKAIAIDKRVEAAGKNVIPVYLEINIGNEDSKTGISPDEHEPFEDYMERLVVDVSDLAHLRLTGLMTMGPRFGNPNASRPYFARTKKLFDKIQTFDLPNVDMQYLSMGMTNSYRIAIEEGSNMVRIGTAVFGARDCKLGQSAQ
;
A
#
# COMPACT_ATOMS: atom_id res chain seq x y z
N PRO A 1 -9.20 -4.11 8.30
CA PRO A 1 -7.78 -3.63 8.32
C PRO A 1 -7.26 -3.45 9.75
N LEU A 2 -7.97 -2.76 10.63
CA LEU A 2 -7.53 -2.50 12.01
C LEU A 2 -7.29 -3.78 12.81
N GLU A 3 -8.16 -4.78 12.69
CA GLU A 3 -7.99 -6.09 13.38
C GLU A 3 -6.67 -6.77 13.01
N LYS A 4 -6.24 -6.67 11.73
CA LYS A 4 -4.95 -7.19 11.29
C LYS A 4 -3.80 -6.42 11.92
N ALA A 5 -3.88 -5.10 12.01
CA ALA A 5 -2.87 -4.26 12.66
C ALA A 5 -2.75 -4.63 14.14
N ILE A 6 -3.85 -4.74 14.87
CA ILE A 6 -3.88 -5.18 16.28
C ILE A 6 -3.27 -6.59 16.44
N ALA A 7 -3.58 -7.52 15.53
CA ALA A 7 -3.01 -8.86 15.60
C ALA A 7 -1.50 -8.88 15.35
N ILE A 8 -1.00 -8.00 14.49
CA ILE A 8 0.44 -7.85 14.23
C ILE A 8 1.12 -7.23 15.46
N ASP A 9 0.56 -6.16 16.01
CA ASP A 9 1.07 -5.46 17.19
C ASP A 9 1.29 -6.43 18.36
N LYS A 10 0.26 -7.23 18.70
CA LYS A 10 0.35 -8.27 19.75
C LYS A 10 1.43 -9.32 19.47
N ARG A 11 1.65 -9.69 18.21
CA ARG A 11 2.69 -10.66 17.85
C ARG A 11 4.08 -10.07 17.96
N VAL A 12 4.26 -8.80 17.63
CA VAL A 12 5.52 -8.08 17.78
C VAL A 12 5.88 -7.98 19.26
N GLU A 13 4.90 -7.62 20.11
CA GLU A 13 5.04 -7.59 21.55
C GLU A 13 5.45 -8.97 22.10
N ALA A 14 4.69 -10.01 21.78
CA ALA A 14 4.95 -11.39 22.22
C ALA A 14 6.31 -11.92 21.77
N ALA A 15 6.82 -11.45 20.63
CA ALA A 15 8.16 -11.79 20.14
C ALA A 15 9.29 -10.99 20.83
N GLY A 16 8.97 -10.10 21.77
CA GLY A 16 9.94 -9.24 22.45
C GLY A 16 10.67 -8.30 21.49
N LYS A 17 10.02 -7.94 20.38
CA LYS A 17 10.62 -7.05 19.37
C LYS A 17 10.22 -5.61 19.63
N ASN A 18 11.12 -4.72 19.20
CA ASN A 18 10.83 -3.29 19.17
C ASN A 18 9.81 -2.96 18.07
N VAL A 19 9.44 -1.69 17.98
CA VAL A 19 8.53 -1.16 16.96
C VAL A 19 8.97 -1.56 15.54
N ILE A 20 8.04 -2.07 14.72
CA ILE A 20 8.28 -2.38 13.31
C ILE A 20 7.59 -1.37 12.39
N PRO A 21 8.24 -0.98 11.28
CA PRO A 21 7.61 -0.13 10.28
C PRO A 21 6.58 -0.91 9.46
N VAL A 22 5.43 -0.29 9.19
CA VAL A 22 4.35 -0.87 8.40
C VAL A 22 3.83 0.12 7.37
N TYR A 23 3.19 -0.39 6.31
CA TYR A 23 2.47 0.39 5.32
C TYR A 23 0.99 -0.01 5.32
N LEU A 24 0.10 0.95 5.04
CA LEU A 24 -1.27 0.64 4.68
C LEU A 24 -1.35 0.35 3.18
N GLU A 25 -1.84 -0.83 2.83
CA GLU A 25 -2.07 -1.23 1.45
C GLU A 25 -3.45 -0.79 1.00
N ILE A 26 -3.50 -0.05 -0.12
CA ILE A 26 -4.72 0.48 -0.70
C ILE A 26 -4.98 -0.21 -2.05
N ASN A 27 -6.15 -0.79 -2.20
CA ASN A 27 -6.69 -1.26 -3.48
C ASN A 27 -7.39 -0.11 -4.19
N ILE A 28 -6.62 0.88 -4.62
CA ILE A 28 -7.14 2.15 -5.15
C ILE A 28 -8.01 2.00 -6.40
N GLY A 29 -7.90 0.89 -7.11
CA GLY A 29 -8.65 0.57 -8.32
C GLY A 29 -9.90 -0.27 -8.08
N ASN A 30 -10.22 -0.63 -6.84
CA ASN A 30 -11.34 -1.51 -6.47
C ASN A 30 -11.37 -2.83 -7.27
N GLU A 31 -10.21 -3.46 -7.45
CA GLU A 31 -10.12 -4.73 -8.17
C GLU A 31 -10.36 -5.91 -7.20
N ASP A 32 -11.40 -6.71 -7.40
CA ASP A 32 -11.78 -7.87 -6.56
C ASP A 32 -10.64 -8.88 -6.38
N SER A 33 -9.75 -8.97 -7.34
CA SER A 33 -8.60 -9.89 -7.32
C SER A 33 -7.42 -9.40 -6.49
N LYS A 34 -7.49 -8.19 -5.91
CA LYS A 34 -6.41 -7.57 -5.15
C LYS A 34 -6.75 -7.43 -3.67
N THR A 35 -5.71 -7.50 -2.87
CA THR A 35 -5.76 -7.17 -1.45
C THR A 35 -5.63 -5.66 -1.24
N GLY A 36 -5.90 -5.22 -0.01
CA GLY A 36 -5.80 -3.82 0.39
C GLY A 36 -7.15 -3.22 0.75
N ILE A 37 -7.14 -1.99 1.17
CA ILE A 37 -8.32 -1.23 1.58
C ILE A 37 -8.94 -0.62 0.33
N SER A 38 -10.16 -1.04 0.00
CA SER A 38 -10.88 -0.58 -1.19
C SER A 38 -11.71 0.67 -0.92
N PRO A 39 -11.63 1.71 -1.76
CA PRO A 39 -12.48 2.90 -1.63
C PRO A 39 -13.98 2.61 -1.60
N ASP A 40 -14.46 1.65 -2.40
CA ASP A 40 -15.90 1.33 -2.49
C ASP A 40 -16.45 0.60 -1.24
N GLU A 41 -15.57 0.01 -0.43
CA GLU A 41 -15.96 -0.65 0.82
C GLU A 41 -16.09 0.31 1.99
N HIS A 42 -15.57 1.54 1.86
CA HIS A 42 -15.44 2.51 2.94
C HIS A 42 -15.71 3.93 2.44
N GLU A 43 -16.95 4.38 2.52
CA GLU A 43 -17.33 5.74 2.12
C GLU A 43 -17.73 6.63 3.31
N PRO A 44 -17.24 7.89 3.36
CA PRO A 44 -16.19 8.50 2.53
C PRO A 44 -14.81 7.86 2.80
N PHE A 45 -14.13 7.46 1.74
CA PHE A 45 -12.88 6.72 1.84
C PHE A 45 -11.77 7.48 2.57
N GLU A 46 -11.60 8.74 2.25
CA GLU A 46 -10.58 9.59 2.85
C GLU A 46 -10.80 9.71 4.37
N ASP A 47 -12.05 9.92 4.81
CA ASP A 47 -12.40 10.01 6.24
C ASP A 47 -12.17 8.67 6.96
N TYR A 48 -12.46 7.56 6.28
CA TYR A 48 -12.17 6.23 6.81
C TYR A 48 -10.67 6.02 7.01
N MET A 49 -9.86 6.41 6.01
CA MET A 49 -8.40 6.29 6.09
C MET A 49 -7.80 7.15 7.20
N GLU A 50 -8.33 8.36 7.40
CA GLU A 50 -7.89 9.24 8.49
C GLU A 50 -8.16 8.62 9.86
N ARG A 51 -9.36 8.09 10.08
CA ARG A 51 -9.70 7.38 11.32
C ARG A 51 -8.81 6.15 11.52
N LEU A 52 -8.61 5.35 10.47
CA LEU A 52 -7.74 4.18 10.55
C LEU A 52 -6.29 4.53 10.93
N VAL A 53 -5.77 5.65 10.41
CA VAL A 53 -4.44 6.14 10.76
C VAL A 53 -4.35 6.51 12.24
N VAL A 54 -5.38 7.19 12.77
CA VAL A 54 -5.47 7.50 14.21
C VAL A 54 -5.48 6.21 15.03
N ASP A 55 -6.34 5.25 14.68
CA ASP A 55 -6.44 3.97 15.40
C ASP A 55 -5.12 3.18 15.36
N VAL A 56 -4.41 3.19 14.22
CA VAL A 56 -3.11 2.52 14.08
C VAL A 56 -2.02 3.24 14.86
N SER A 57 -2.10 4.57 14.99
CA SER A 57 -1.12 5.36 15.74
C SER A 57 -1.08 5.03 17.24
N ASP A 58 -2.16 4.46 17.77
CA ASP A 58 -2.26 4.02 19.17
C ASP A 58 -1.58 2.66 19.43
N LEU A 59 -1.15 1.95 18.37
CA LEU A 59 -0.50 0.65 18.49
C LEU A 59 0.98 0.81 18.81
N ALA A 60 1.39 0.33 19.99
CA ALA A 60 2.70 0.63 20.56
C ALA A 60 3.89 0.00 19.80
N HIS A 61 3.67 -1.10 19.08
CA HIS A 61 4.74 -1.87 18.43
C HIS A 61 4.73 -1.71 16.89
N LEU A 62 3.86 -0.84 16.35
CA LEU A 62 3.82 -0.51 14.93
C LEU A 62 4.18 0.96 14.71
N ARG A 63 4.89 1.23 13.62
CA ARG A 63 5.09 2.58 13.11
C ARG A 63 4.58 2.66 11.69
N LEU A 64 3.55 3.47 11.45
CA LEU A 64 3.07 3.72 10.10
C LEU A 64 4.05 4.62 9.37
N THR A 65 4.73 4.06 8.36
CA THR A 65 5.78 4.77 7.62
C THR A 65 5.45 5.01 6.16
N GLY A 66 4.28 4.56 5.69
CA GLY A 66 3.92 4.81 4.30
C GLY A 66 2.60 4.22 3.86
N LEU A 67 2.27 4.52 2.61
CA LEU A 67 1.19 3.90 1.86
C LEU A 67 1.75 3.03 0.73
N MET A 68 1.03 1.97 0.39
CA MET A 68 1.32 1.12 -0.74
C MET A 68 0.08 0.93 -1.61
N THR A 69 0.25 1.05 -2.93
CA THR A 69 -0.76 0.62 -3.88
C THR A 69 -0.12 0.03 -5.13
N MET A 70 -0.82 -0.90 -5.77
CA MET A 70 -0.36 -1.45 -7.04
C MET A 70 -0.94 -0.70 -8.24
N GLY A 71 -2.02 0.02 -8.07
CA GLY A 71 -2.81 0.60 -9.15
C GLY A 71 -3.49 -0.47 -10.02
N PRO A 72 -4.52 -0.09 -10.78
CA PRO A 72 -5.17 -1.00 -11.72
C PRO A 72 -4.22 -1.43 -12.85
N ARG A 73 -4.45 -2.62 -13.39
CA ARG A 73 -3.70 -3.11 -14.55
C ARG A 73 -4.37 -2.64 -15.84
N PHE A 74 -3.81 -1.64 -16.46
CA PHE A 74 -4.27 -1.13 -17.77
C PHE A 74 -3.25 -1.45 -18.86
N GLY A 75 -3.73 -1.61 -20.10
CA GLY A 75 -2.87 -1.69 -21.28
C GLY A 75 -2.11 -0.37 -21.54
N ASN A 76 -2.75 0.76 -21.24
CA ASN A 76 -2.12 2.08 -21.26
C ASN A 76 -1.66 2.50 -19.85
N PRO A 77 -0.35 2.65 -19.60
CA PRO A 77 0.17 3.06 -18.28
C PRO A 77 -0.38 4.40 -17.77
N ASN A 78 -0.66 5.36 -18.68
CA ASN A 78 -1.21 6.67 -18.30
C ASN A 78 -2.59 6.57 -17.64
N ALA A 79 -3.36 5.52 -17.90
CA ALA A 79 -4.65 5.31 -17.25
C ALA A 79 -4.52 5.08 -15.74
N SER A 80 -3.33 4.74 -15.24
CA SER A 80 -3.05 4.62 -13.79
C SER A 80 -2.85 5.97 -13.10
N ARG A 81 -2.62 7.05 -13.84
CA ARG A 81 -2.30 8.37 -13.29
C ARG A 81 -3.29 8.89 -12.24
N PRO A 82 -4.62 8.92 -12.48
CA PRO A 82 -5.57 9.42 -11.50
C PRO A 82 -5.56 8.63 -10.19
N TYR A 83 -5.29 7.35 -10.25
CA TYR A 83 -5.19 6.49 -9.05
C TYR A 83 -3.94 6.80 -8.23
N PHE A 84 -2.80 7.00 -8.89
CA PHE A 84 -1.56 7.39 -8.22
C PHE A 84 -1.66 8.81 -7.63
N ALA A 85 -2.24 9.76 -8.36
CA ALA A 85 -2.49 11.11 -7.87
C ALA A 85 -3.41 11.12 -6.63
N ARG A 86 -4.48 10.31 -6.61
CA ARG A 86 -5.35 10.16 -5.44
C ARG A 86 -4.60 9.60 -4.24
N THR A 87 -3.78 8.57 -4.44
CA THR A 87 -2.96 7.97 -3.37
C THR A 87 -1.94 8.97 -2.84
N LYS A 88 -1.31 9.76 -3.72
CA LYS A 88 -0.37 10.82 -3.32
C LYS A 88 -1.05 11.88 -2.46
N LYS A 89 -2.23 12.35 -2.88
CA LYS A 89 -3.00 13.34 -2.11
C LYS A 89 -3.32 12.84 -0.70
N LEU A 90 -3.72 11.58 -0.56
CA LEU A 90 -3.96 10.96 0.73
C LEU A 90 -2.68 10.88 1.57
N PHE A 91 -1.57 10.45 0.95
CA PHE A 91 -0.27 10.41 1.62
C PHE A 91 0.13 11.79 2.17
N ASP A 92 0.03 12.85 1.35
CA ASP A 92 0.38 14.21 1.77
C ASP A 92 -0.51 14.69 2.92
N LYS A 93 -1.79 14.34 2.90
CA LYS A 93 -2.69 14.69 3.99
C LYS A 93 -2.30 14.00 5.29
N ILE A 94 -2.05 12.68 5.26
CA ILE A 94 -1.63 11.93 6.44
C ILE A 94 -0.27 12.44 6.97
N GLN A 95 0.64 12.84 6.09
CA GLN A 95 1.94 13.39 6.47
C GLN A 95 1.82 14.67 7.34
N THR A 96 0.70 15.38 7.26
CA THR A 96 0.44 16.56 8.11
C THR A 96 -0.05 16.21 9.52
N PHE A 97 -0.33 14.94 9.80
CA PHE A 97 -0.82 14.51 11.10
C PHE A 97 0.34 14.44 12.11
N ASP A 98 0.18 15.15 13.22
CA ASP A 98 1.11 15.06 14.36
C ASP A 98 0.61 13.96 15.32
N LEU A 99 0.83 12.70 14.93
CA LEU A 99 0.37 11.54 15.66
C LEU A 99 1.56 10.67 16.12
N PRO A 100 1.48 10.06 17.31
CA PRO A 100 2.49 9.09 17.73
C PRO A 100 2.52 7.92 16.73
N ASN A 101 3.69 7.34 16.54
CA ASN A 101 3.90 6.17 15.66
C ASN A 101 3.48 6.38 14.18
N VAL A 102 3.31 7.62 13.72
CA VAL A 102 3.09 7.97 12.31
C VAL A 102 4.26 8.82 11.81
N ASP A 103 4.98 8.29 10.82
CA ASP A 103 6.14 8.96 10.22
C ASP A 103 6.17 8.63 8.71
N MET A 104 5.37 9.36 7.95
CA MET A 104 5.11 9.09 6.53
C MET A 104 6.32 9.42 5.66
N GLN A 105 7.12 8.41 5.34
CA GLN A 105 8.35 8.51 4.54
C GLN A 105 8.20 7.89 3.15
N TYR A 106 7.40 6.83 3.01
CA TYR A 106 7.40 6.00 1.81
C TYR A 106 6.04 5.96 1.13
N LEU A 107 6.03 6.34 -0.14
CA LEU A 107 4.90 6.17 -1.04
C LEU A 107 5.26 5.12 -2.07
N SER A 108 4.84 3.87 -1.80
CA SER A 108 5.18 2.71 -2.61
C SER A 108 4.10 2.45 -3.65
N MET A 109 4.32 2.94 -4.88
CA MET A 109 3.41 2.71 -6.00
C MET A 109 4.18 2.61 -7.31
N GLY A 110 3.59 1.90 -8.29
CA GLY A 110 4.21 1.65 -9.58
C GLY A 110 4.99 0.33 -9.65
N MET A 111 4.81 -0.35 -10.78
CA MET A 111 5.47 -1.62 -11.13
C MET A 111 6.09 -1.50 -12.53
N THR A 112 6.64 -2.59 -13.08
CA THR A 112 7.37 -2.63 -14.35
C THR A 112 6.75 -1.80 -15.48
N ASN A 113 5.43 -1.79 -15.63
CA ASN A 113 4.73 -1.09 -16.72
C ASN A 113 4.23 0.32 -16.36
N SER A 114 4.26 0.70 -15.08
CA SER A 114 3.65 1.95 -14.60
C SER A 114 4.57 2.80 -13.71
N TYR A 115 5.80 2.35 -13.44
CA TYR A 115 6.70 3.04 -12.50
C TYR A 115 7.01 4.48 -12.90
N ARG A 116 7.13 4.79 -14.20
CA ARG A 116 7.41 6.15 -14.68
C ARG A 116 6.29 7.11 -14.29
N ILE A 117 5.04 6.71 -14.57
CA ILE A 117 3.85 7.48 -14.19
C ILE A 117 3.74 7.63 -12.67
N ALA A 118 4.05 6.55 -11.93
CA ALA A 118 4.03 6.60 -10.47
C ALA A 118 5.07 7.60 -9.92
N ILE A 119 6.27 7.66 -10.49
CA ILE A 119 7.31 8.64 -10.10
C ILE A 119 6.86 10.06 -10.42
N GLU A 120 6.28 10.31 -11.59
CA GLU A 120 5.71 11.60 -11.97
C GLU A 120 4.63 12.07 -10.99
N GLU A 121 3.85 11.13 -10.43
CA GLU A 121 2.83 11.39 -9.41
C GLU A 121 3.37 11.35 -7.97
N GLY A 122 4.69 11.32 -7.79
CA GLY A 122 5.33 11.48 -6.48
C GLY A 122 5.67 10.20 -5.74
N SER A 123 5.65 9.04 -6.39
CA SER A 123 6.18 7.81 -5.80
C SER A 123 7.67 7.95 -5.49
N ASN A 124 8.09 7.54 -4.30
CA ASN A 124 9.49 7.46 -3.91
C ASN A 124 9.97 6.00 -3.70
N MET A 125 9.09 5.04 -3.93
CA MET A 125 9.40 3.61 -3.91
C MET A 125 8.63 2.88 -5.02
N VAL A 126 9.35 2.18 -5.91
CA VAL A 126 8.77 1.38 -6.99
C VAL A 126 9.12 -0.10 -6.82
N ARG A 127 8.28 -0.99 -7.34
CA ARG A 127 8.47 -2.44 -7.26
C ARG A 127 8.65 -3.02 -8.66
N ILE A 128 9.90 -3.20 -9.08
CA ILE A 128 10.25 -3.68 -10.41
C ILE A 128 10.54 -5.18 -10.35
N GLY A 129 9.72 -5.97 -11.03
CA GLY A 129 9.87 -7.42 -11.12
C GLY A 129 10.27 -7.88 -12.52
N THR A 130 9.32 -7.96 -13.43
CA THR A 130 9.50 -8.54 -14.77
C THR A 130 10.52 -7.80 -15.65
N ALA A 131 10.72 -6.51 -15.45
CA ALA A 131 11.76 -5.75 -16.18
C ALA A 131 13.19 -6.12 -15.72
N VAL A 132 13.36 -6.68 -14.52
CA VAL A 132 14.67 -7.11 -14.00
C VAL A 132 14.88 -8.61 -14.14
N PHE A 133 13.84 -9.41 -13.84
CA PHE A 133 13.95 -10.88 -13.77
C PHE A 133 13.36 -11.61 -14.98
N GLY A 134 12.81 -10.88 -15.96
CA GLY A 134 12.09 -11.47 -17.09
C GLY A 134 10.64 -11.87 -16.75
N ALA A 135 9.92 -12.33 -17.76
CA ALA A 135 8.58 -12.88 -17.59
C ALA A 135 8.63 -14.22 -16.84
N ARG A 136 7.60 -14.49 -16.01
CA ARG A 136 7.46 -15.80 -15.38
C ARG A 136 7.10 -16.84 -16.43
N ASP A 137 7.89 -17.93 -16.56
CA ASP A 137 7.52 -19.08 -17.36
C ASP A 137 6.34 -19.81 -16.68
N CYS A 138 5.14 -19.67 -17.24
CA CYS A 138 3.93 -20.36 -16.78
C CYS A 138 3.92 -21.86 -17.11
N LYS A 139 5.06 -22.52 -17.28
CA LYS A 139 5.19 -23.94 -17.69
C LYS A 139 5.65 -24.87 -16.55
N LEU A 140 5.21 -24.67 -15.33
CA LEU A 140 5.41 -25.66 -14.26
C LEU A 140 4.05 -26.07 -13.66
N GLY A 141 3.23 -26.78 -14.43
CA GLY A 141 1.95 -27.28 -13.94
C GLY A 141 1.20 -28.24 -14.86
N GLN A 142 1.83 -28.77 -15.92
CA GLN A 142 1.26 -29.83 -16.76
C GLN A 142 2.29 -30.91 -17.03
N SER A 143 2.59 -31.75 -16.07
CA SER A 143 3.16 -33.09 -16.27
C SER A 143 3.02 -33.89 -14.99
N ALA A 144 1.84 -34.47 -14.80
CA ALA A 144 1.65 -35.73 -14.08
C ALA A 144 0.25 -36.24 -14.41
N GLN A 145 0.10 -36.96 -15.49
CA GLN A 145 -0.88 -38.04 -15.64
C GLN A 145 -0.16 -39.36 -15.50
#